data_14e83082b7e85337ba9c66a151105a26
#
_entry.id   14e83082b7e85337ba9c66a151105a26
#
_cell.length_a   1.000
_cell.length_b   1.000
_cell.length_c   1.000
_cell.angle_alpha   90.00
_cell.angle_beta   90.00
_cell.angle_gamma   90.00
#
_symmetry.space_group_name_H-M   'P 1'
#
loop_
_entity.id
_entity.type
_entity.pdbx_description
1 polymer ?
#
loop_
_entity_poly.entity_id
_entity_poly.type
_entity_poly.pdbx_seq_one_letter_code
_entity_poly.pdbx_strand_id
1 'polypeptide(L)'
;METHNGAIFHASSSILSRLDDIQRQFLKEIGETEKSAFLDFNFAPPLLRRNIGILGALHKRVIGKSHPIFQQLLPFQRDLFQEGRPGDHNKQLYGHMWEVKNQRGLHDRSIFAMVHTYNNLSQKVFDCASVSEFQTALTKIARANCEAGLPDWQYTFDCRRR
;
A
#
# COMPACT_ATOMS: atom_id res chain seq x y z
N MET A 1 -9.07 12.59 -7.70
CA MET A 1 -9.48 11.34 -8.40
C MET A 1 -9.09 10.04 -7.67
N GLU A 2 -8.55 10.09 -6.47
CA GLU A 2 -7.96 8.91 -5.79
C GLU A 2 -8.86 8.27 -4.72
N THR A 3 -10.08 8.75 -4.53
CA THR A 3 -10.97 8.33 -3.44
C THR A 3 -11.60 6.93 -3.60
N HIS A 4 -11.48 6.30 -4.77
CA HIS A 4 -12.14 5.01 -5.06
C HIS A 4 -11.20 3.81 -5.18
N ASN A 5 -9.88 4.01 -5.08
CA ASN A 5 -8.89 2.93 -5.22
C ASN A 5 -9.01 1.84 -4.15
N GLY A 6 -9.49 2.19 -2.95
CA GLY A 6 -9.68 1.23 -1.86
C GLY A 6 -10.76 0.18 -2.15
N ALA A 7 -11.85 0.55 -2.84
CA ALA A 7 -12.91 -0.39 -3.19
C ALA A 7 -12.44 -1.44 -4.21
N ILE A 8 -11.58 -1.03 -5.15
CA ILE A 8 -11.06 -1.90 -6.22
C ILE A 8 -9.99 -2.86 -5.67
N PHE A 9 -9.29 -2.50 -4.59
CA PHE A 9 -8.23 -3.33 -4.01
C PHE A 9 -8.67 -4.76 -3.70
N HIS A 10 -9.93 -4.95 -3.30
CA HIS A 10 -10.50 -6.25 -2.95
C HIS A 10 -10.81 -7.16 -4.15
N ALA A 11 -10.72 -6.65 -5.37
CA ALA A 11 -10.96 -7.45 -6.56
C ALA A 11 -9.91 -8.56 -6.73
N SER A 12 -10.26 -9.61 -7.47
CA SER A 12 -9.32 -10.69 -7.79
C SER A 12 -8.14 -10.17 -8.61
N SER A 13 -6.99 -10.83 -8.50
CA SER A 13 -5.79 -10.45 -9.26
C SER A 13 -6.04 -10.44 -10.77
N SER A 14 -6.89 -11.35 -11.28
CA SER A 14 -7.25 -11.39 -12.70
C SER A 14 -8.05 -10.17 -13.16
N ILE A 15 -8.94 -9.64 -12.32
CA ILE A 15 -9.68 -8.41 -12.63
C ILE A 15 -8.73 -7.21 -12.56
N LEU A 16 -7.86 -7.16 -11.55
CA LEU A 16 -6.92 -6.06 -11.38
C LEU A 16 -5.89 -6.01 -12.50
N SER A 17 -5.38 -7.17 -12.97
CA SER A 17 -4.46 -7.20 -14.10
C SER A 17 -5.09 -6.69 -15.39
N ARG A 18 -6.38 -6.97 -15.63
CA ARG A 18 -7.08 -6.39 -16.80
C ARG A 18 -7.17 -4.87 -16.75
N LEU A 19 -7.34 -4.28 -15.57
CA LEU A 19 -7.30 -2.82 -15.41
C LEU A 19 -5.88 -2.28 -15.63
N ASP A 20 -4.87 -3.00 -15.17
CA ASP A 20 -3.47 -2.63 -15.39
C ASP A 20 -3.10 -2.72 -16.89
N ASP A 21 -3.64 -3.73 -17.61
CA ASP A 21 -3.48 -3.88 -19.06
C ASP A 21 -4.04 -2.70 -19.85
N ILE A 22 -5.19 -2.15 -19.44
CA ILE A 22 -5.78 -0.97 -20.10
C ILE A 22 -4.82 0.22 -20.06
N GLN A 23 -4.20 0.49 -18.90
CA GLN A 23 -3.21 1.57 -18.81
C GLN A 23 -1.99 1.28 -19.67
N ARG A 24 -1.49 0.04 -19.69
CA ARG A 24 -0.34 -0.35 -20.52
C ARG A 24 -0.63 -0.18 -22.01
N GLN A 25 -1.83 -0.59 -22.45
CA GLN A 25 -2.25 -0.39 -23.83
C GLN A 25 -2.33 1.09 -24.20
N PHE A 26 -2.94 1.91 -23.35
CA PHE A 26 -3.00 3.36 -23.55
C PHE A 26 -1.60 3.97 -23.69
N LEU A 27 -0.66 3.63 -22.79
CA LEU A 27 0.72 4.13 -22.85
C LEU A 27 1.41 3.71 -24.16
N LYS A 28 1.20 2.47 -24.60
CA LYS A 28 1.73 1.97 -25.87
C LYS A 28 1.19 2.75 -27.06
N GLU A 29 -0.09 3.10 -27.08
CA GLU A 29 -0.73 3.88 -28.16
C GLU A 29 -0.16 5.30 -28.27
N ILE A 30 0.21 5.91 -27.14
CA ILE A 30 0.83 7.25 -27.13
C ILE A 30 2.37 7.22 -27.23
N GLY A 31 2.97 6.02 -27.37
CA GLY A 31 4.42 5.86 -27.51
C GLY A 31 5.21 5.99 -26.21
N GLU A 32 4.55 5.86 -25.04
CA GLU A 32 5.17 6.02 -23.74
C GLU A 32 5.37 4.66 -23.02
N THR A 33 6.35 4.62 -22.13
CA THR A 33 6.59 3.49 -21.22
C THR A 33 6.00 3.77 -19.84
N GLU A 34 5.75 2.74 -19.04
CA GLU A 34 5.33 2.93 -17.64
C GLU A 34 6.38 3.72 -16.83
N LYS A 35 7.66 3.57 -17.17
CA LYS A 35 8.76 4.30 -16.53
C LYS A 35 8.71 5.79 -16.88
N SER A 36 8.68 6.16 -18.15
CA SER A 36 8.60 7.58 -18.58
C SER A 36 7.30 8.22 -18.08
N ALA A 37 6.16 7.51 -18.20
CA ALA A 37 4.88 7.98 -17.68
C ALA A 37 4.93 8.30 -16.19
N PHE A 38 5.62 7.49 -15.38
CA PHE A 38 5.75 7.74 -13.95
C PHE A 38 6.75 8.86 -13.65
N LEU A 39 7.91 8.87 -14.31
CA LEU A 39 8.98 9.84 -14.02
C LEU A 39 8.67 11.23 -14.53
N ASP A 40 8.12 11.34 -15.74
CA ASP A 40 7.94 12.64 -16.40
C ASP A 40 6.56 13.25 -16.12
N PHE A 41 5.53 12.40 -16.02
CA PHE A 41 4.13 12.85 -15.86
C PHE A 41 3.52 12.48 -14.50
N ASN A 42 4.28 11.85 -13.59
CA ASN A 42 3.76 11.33 -12.31
C ASN A 42 2.55 10.38 -12.47
N PHE A 43 2.50 9.69 -13.61
CA PHE A 43 1.44 8.75 -13.94
C PHE A 43 1.86 7.32 -13.56
N ALA A 44 1.75 7.03 -12.26
CA ALA A 44 2.16 5.75 -11.71
C ALA A 44 1.27 4.59 -12.21
N PRO A 45 1.80 3.34 -12.29
CA PRO A 45 1.02 2.15 -12.57
C PRO A 45 -0.16 1.99 -11.60
N PRO A 46 -1.32 1.45 -12.06
CA PRO A 46 -2.50 1.32 -11.21
C PRO A 46 -2.25 0.45 -9.96
N LEU A 47 -1.46 -0.60 -10.07
CA LEU A 47 -1.06 -1.44 -8.92
C LEU A 47 -0.38 -0.59 -7.83
N LEU A 48 0.62 0.22 -8.21
CA LEU A 48 1.35 1.06 -7.27
C LEU A 48 0.42 2.09 -6.60
N ARG A 49 -0.46 2.72 -7.38
CA ARG A 49 -1.45 3.68 -6.86
C ARG A 49 -2.41 3.03 -5.87
N ARG A 50 -2.90 1.82 -6.17
CA ARG A 50 -3.78 1.07 -5.25
C ARG A 50 -3.07 0.76 -3.93
N ASN A 51 -1.83 0.27 -3.99
CA ASN A 51 -1.06 -0.07 -2.80
C ASN A 51 -0.79 1.16 -1.93
N ILE A 52 -0.36 2.28 -2.52
CA ILE A 52 -0.18 3.55 -1.81
C ILE A 52 -1.50 4.04 -1.21
N GLY A 53 -2.62 3.89 -1.93
CA GLY A 53 -3.94 4.26 -1.44
C GLY A 53 -4.35 3.48 -0.19
N ILE A 54 -4.16 2.15 -0.17
CA ILE A 54 -4.46 1.31 1.00
C ILE A 54 -3.52 1.59 2.16
N LEU A 55 -2.21 1.77 1.91
CA LEU A 55 -1.27 2.18 2.95
C LEU A 55 -1.65 3.54 3.55
N GLY A 56 -2.15 4.47 2.73
CA GLY A 56 -2.71 5.74 3.20
C GLY A 56 -3.93 5.57 4.10
N ALA A 57 -4.81 4.58 3.82
CA ALA A 57 -5.95 4.25 4.69
C ALA A 57 -5.48 3.68 6.05
N LEU A 58 -4.43 2.84 6.07
CA LEU A 58 -3.80 2.38 7.32
C LEU A 58 -3.19 3.56 8.09
N HIS A 59 -2.48 4.44 7.40
CA HIS A 59 -1.91 5.63 8.03
C HIS A 59 -2.98 6.57 8.61
N LYS A 60 -4.12 6.73 7.92
CA LYS A 60 -5.28 7.47 8.42
C LYS A 60 -5.79 6.90 9.74
N ARG A 61 -5.75 5.56 9.92
CA ARG A 61 -6.07 4.89 11.18
C ARG A 61 -5.05 5.28 12.27
N VAL A 62 -3.76 5.24 11.93
CA VAL A 62 -2.67 5.50 12.88
C VAL A 62 -2.65 6.93 13.39
N ILE A 63 -2.96 7.92 12.55
CA ILE A 63 -3.06 9.33 12.95
C ILE A 63 -4.43 9.71 13.56
N GLY A 64 -5.29 8.71 13.85
CA GLY A 64 -6.57 8.91 14.54
C GLY A 64 -7.67 9.58 13.70
N LYS A 65 -7.52 9.68 12.37
CA LYS A 65 -8.47 10.33 11.45
C LYS A 65 -9.42 9.37 10.75
N SER A 66 -9.37 8.07 11.10
CA SER A 66 -10.27 7.04 10.54
C SER A 66 -11.56 6.91 11.33
N HIS A 67 -12.57 6.24 10.75
CA HIS A 67 -13.77 5.87 11.48
C HIS A 67 -13.43 5.00 12.71
N PRO A 68 -14.10 5.16 13.87
CA PRO A 68 -13.80 4.46 15.13
C PRO A 68 -13.73 2.92 15.01
N ILE A 69 -14.53 2.32 14.13
CA ILE A 69 -14.52 0.87 13.88
C ILE A 69 -13.12 0.35 13.50
N PHE A 70 -12.32 1.15 12.79
CA PHE A 70 -10.96 0.76 12.42
C PHE A 70 -10.01 0.70 13.61
N GLN A 71 -10.33 1.36 14.72
CA GLN A 71 -9.53 1.23 15.96
C GLN A 71 -9.65 -0.16 16.56
N GLN A 72 -10.85 -0.75 16.46
CA GLN A 72 -11.10 -2.12 16.93
C GLN A 72 -10.53 -3.16 15.96
N LEU A 73 -10.70 -2.94 14.65
CA LEU A 73 -10.25 -3.88 13.61
C LEU A 73 -8.74 -3.89 13.41
N LEU A 74 -8.07 -2.77 13.69
CA LEU A 74 -6.63 -2.57 13.49
C LEU A 74 -6.02 -1.92 14.74
N PRO A 75 -5.99 -2.63 15.90
CA PRO A 75 -5.38 -2.12 17.11
C PRO A 75 -3.88 -1.93 16.94
N PHE A 76 -3.27 -1.09 17.75
CA PHE A 76 -1.82 -1.02 17.81
C PHE A 76 -1.25 -2.29 18.44
N GLN A 77 -0.11 -2.75 17.96
CA GLN A 77 0.56 -3.93 18.48
C GLN A 77 0.94 -3.75 19.96
N ARG A 78 1.40 -2.56 20.35
CA ARG A 78 1.74 -2.23 21.75
C ARG A 78 0.56 -2.30 22.71
N ASP A 79 -0.67 -2.08 22.23
CA ASP A 79 -1.87 -2.11 23.08
C ASP A 79 -2.25 -3.56 23.45
N LEU A 80 -1.74 -4.54 22.69
CA LEU A 80 -1.99 -5.97 22.90
C LEU A 80 -0.81 -6.67 23.57
N PHE A 81 0.40 -6.19 23.33
CA PHE A 81 1.64 -6.79 23.85
C PHE A 81 2.43 -5.72 24.58
N GLN A 82 2.69 -5.90 25.87
CA GLN A 82 3.39 -4.93 26.72
C GLN A 82 4.86 -4.68 26.32
N GLU A 83 5.44 -5.53 25.48
CA GLU A 83 6.83 -5.41 25.02
C GLU A 83 6.86 -5.33 23.49
N GLY A 84 7.23 -4.15 22.97
CA GLY A 84 7.65 -3.99 21.58
C GLY A 84 9.02 -4.63 21.34
N ARG A 85 9.25 -5.20 20.16
CA ARG A 85 10.59 -5.68 19.78
C ARG A 85 11.56 -4.50 19.66
N PRO A 86 12.82 -4.63 20.11
CA PRO A 86 13.82 -3.60 19.88
C PRO A 86 13.93 -3.25 18.38
N GLY A 87 13.81 -1.98 18.05
CA GLY A 87 13.85 -1.50 16.65
C GLY A 87 12.49 -1.30 16.00
N ASP A 88 11.40 -1.77 16.62
CA ASP A 88 10.05 -1.55 16.13
C ASP A 88 9.61 -0.10 16.38
N HIS A 89 8.97 0.52 15.38
CA HIS A 89 8.37 1.83 15.61
C HIS A 89 7.08 1.70 16.45
N ASN A 90 6.79 2.73 17.23
CA ASN A 90 5.67 2.75 18.20
C ASN A 90 4.26 2.80 17.57
N LYS A 91 4.15 2.83 16.26
CA LYS A 91 2.90 2.93 15.49
C LYS A 91 2.57 1.66 14.69
N GLN A 92 3.20 0.51 15.05
CA GLN A 92 2.87 -0.75 14.40
C GLN A 92 1.43 -1.16 14.68
N LEU A 93 0.77 -1.64 13.63
CA LEU A 93 -0.56 -2.20 13.70
C LEU A 93 -0.48 -3.71 13.93
N TYR A 94 -1.42 -4.24 14.70
CA TYR A 94 -1.57 -5.67 14.85
C TYR A 94 -2.24 -6.25 13.60
N GLY A 95 -1.52 -7.14 12.91
CA GLY A 95 -2.06 -7.91 11.80
C GLY A 95 -2.74 -9.16 12.35
N HIS A 96 -4.06 -9.21 12.29
CA HIS A 96 -4.79 -10.44 12.56
C HIS A 96 -4.36 -11.50 11.54
N MET A 97 -3.59 -12.49 11.98
CA MET A 97 -3.41 -13.72 11.21
C MET A 97 -4.70 -14.53 11.34
N TRP A 98 -5.59 -14.37 10.38
CA TRP A 98 -6.76 -15.22 10.30
C TRP A 98 -6.30 -16.61 9.85
N GLU A 99 -6.13 -17.51 10.82
CA GLU A 99 -5.83 -18.94 10.59
C GLU A 99 -7.03 -19.70 9.97
N VAL A 100 -7.80 -19.06 9.15
CA VAL A 100 -8.92 -19.73 8.48
C VAL A 100 -8.36 -20.42 7.25
N LYS A 101 -8.09 -21.71 7.37
CA LYS A 101 -7.46 -22.59 6.37
C LYS A 101 -8.00 -22.46 4.94
N ASN A 102 -9.21 -21.92 4.73
CA ASN A 102 -9.85 -21.78 3.42
C ASN A 102 -10.10 -20.34 2.95
N GLN A 103 -9.64 -19.30 3.68
CA GLN A 103 -9.92 -17.91 3.35
C GLN A 103 -8.66 -17.06 3.07
N ARG A 104 -7.53 -17.72 2.82
CA ARG A 104 -6.27 -17.03 2.51
C ARG A 104 -6.43 -16.05 1.36
N GLY A 105 -7.15 -16.42 0.32
CA GLY A 105 -7.39 -15.55 -0.83
C GLY A 105 -8.23 -14.29 -0.52
N LEU A 106 -9.09 -14.31 0.50
CA LEU A 106 -9.79 -13.11 0.96
C LEU A 106 -8.89 -12.23 1.82
N HIS A 107 -8.11 -12.83 2.71
CA HIS A 107 -7.12 -12.11 3.50
C HIS A 107 -6.12 -11.37 2.60
N ASP A 108 -5.53 -12.06 1.61
CA ASP A 108 -4.52 -11.50 0.70
C ASP A 108 -5.06 -10.33 -0.15
N ARG A 109 -6.38 -10.21 -0.26
CA ARG A 109 -7.09 -9.13 -0.94
C ARG A 109 -7.69 -8.09 0.02
N SER A 110 -7.41 -8.21 1.31
CA SER A 110 -7.92 -7.30 2.33
C SER A 110 -6.88 -6.26 2.77
N ILE A 111 -7.35 -5.21 3.45
CA ILE A 111 -6.48 -4.23 4.08
C ILE A 111 -5.53 -4.86 5.11
N PHE A 112 -5.92 -6.00 5.72
CA PHE A 112 -5.11 -6.70 6.72
C PHE A 112 -3.81 -7.27 6.12
N ALA A 113 -3.82 -7.72 4.87
CA ALA A 113 -2.61 -8.19 4.19
C ALA A 113 -1.55 -7.08 4.05
N MET A 114 -1.99 -5.83 3.96
CA MET A 114 -1.10 -4.68 3.84
C MET A 114 -0.47 -4.24 5.19
N VAL A 115 -0.97 -4.72 6.32
CA VAL A 115 -0.44 -4.37 7.66
C VAL A 115 1.04 -4.72 7.78
N HIS A 116 1.45 -5.89 7.26
CA HIS A 116 2.86 -6.26 7.30
C HIS A 116 3.72 -5.32 6.44
N THR A 117 3.29 -4.98 5.24
CA THR A 117 3.98 -4.01 4.37
C THR A 117 4.05 -2.65 5.05
N TYR A 118 2.94 -2.22 5.69
CA TYR A 118 2.87 -0.99 6.45
C TYR A 118 3.89 -0.99 7.60
N ASN A 119 3.92 -2.05 8.44
CA ASN A 119 4.81 -2.14 9.60
C ASN A 119 6.31 -2.17 9.23
N ASN A 120 6.66 -2.55 8.01
CA ASN A 120 8.05 -2.57 7.53
C ASN A 120 8.52 -1.23 6.91
N LEU A 121 7.68 -0.20 6.91
CA LEU A 121 8.09 1.13 6.44
C LEU A 121 9.03 1.78 7.46
N SER A 122 9.87 2.70 6.98
CA SER A 122 10.81 3.41 7.85
C SER A 122 10.11 4.40 8.80
N GLN A 123 10.70 4.66 9.97
CA GLN A 123 10.18 5.61 10.96
C GLN A 123 9.87 6.98 10.33
N LYS A 124 10.73 7.49 9.45
CA LYS A 124 10.54 8.77 8.76
C LYS A 124 9.21 8.87 8.02
N VAL A 125 8.71 7.75 7.47
CA VAL A 125 7.43 7.70 6.77
C VAL A 125 6.27 7.72 7.77
N PHE A 126 6.44 7.10 8.94
CA PHE A 126 5.43 7.10 10.01
C PHE A 126 5.24 8.45 10.68
N ASP A 127 6.25 9.31 10.65
CA ASP A 127 6.21 10.63 11.29
C ASP A 127 5.42 11.66 10.48
N CYS A 128 4.96 11.30 9.26
CA CYS A 128 4.09 12.15 8.47
C CYS A 128 2.81 12.48 9.23
N ALA A 129 2.48 13.78 9.34
CA ALA A 129 1.33 14.27 10.08
C ALA A 129 0.00 14.12 9.31
N SER A 130 0.06 13.88 8.02
CA SER A 130 -1.10 13.76 7.15
C SER A 130 -1.00 12.57 6.19
N VAL A 131 -2.16 12.09 5.73
CA VAL A 131 -2.23 11.03 4.71
C VAL A 131 -1.58 11.49 3.40
N SER A 132 -1.74 12.75 3.03
CA SER A 132 -1.16 13.30 1.80
C SER A 132 0.36 13.31 1.84
N GLU A 133 0.96 13.76 2.95
CA GLU A 133 2.42 13.71 3.16
C GLU A 133 2.94 12.28 3.12
N PHE A 134 2.23 11.37 3.79
CA PHE A 134 2.56 9.95 3.81
C PHE A 134 2.55 9.34 2.40
N GLN A 135 1.48 9.55 1.62
CA GLN A 135 1.38 9.05 0.25
C GLN A 135 2.44 9.67 -0.66
N THR A 136 2.76 10.96 -0.45
CA THR A 136 3.85 11.63 -1.18
C THR A 136 5.20 11.01 -0.85
N ALA A 137 5.46 10.68 0.42
CA ALA A 137 6.68 10.00 0.84
C ALA A 137 6.81 8.61 0.19
N LEU A 138 5.73 7.83 0.15
CA LEU A 138 5.71 6.53 -0.54
C LEU A 138 5.95 6.67 -2.05
N THR A 139 5.33 7.66 -2.68
CA THR A 139 5.53 7.94 -4.11
C THR A 139 6.99 8.29 -4.40
N LYS A 140 7.66 9.07 -3.52
CA LYS A 140 9.08 9.38 -3.64
C LYS A 140 9.96 8.13 -3.54
N ILE A 141 9.63 7.19 -2.62
CA ILE A 141 10.35 5.92 -2.50
C ILE A 141 10.23 5.10 -3.79
N ALA A 142 9.00 4.93 -4.30
CA ALA A 142 8.78 4.20 -5.54
C ALA A 142 9.47 4.86 -6.74
N ARG A 143 9.48 6.20 -6.79
CA ARG A 143 10.15 6.97 -7.82
C ARG A 143 11.67 6.76 -7.79
N ALA A 144 12.29 6.81 -6.60
CA ALA A 144 13.71 6.53 -6.44
C ALA A 144 14.07 5.11 -6.89
N ASN A 145 13.23 4.11 -6.59
CA ASN A 145 13.42 2.73 -7.07
C ASN A 145 13.32 2.64 -8.61
N CYS A 146 12.38 3.38 -9.22
CA CYS A 146 12.22 3.46 -10.67
C CYS A 146 13.42 4.13 -11.34
N GLU A 147 13.90 5.26 -10.79
CA GLU A 147 15.09 5.99 -11.25
C GLU A 147 16.36 5.12 -11.16
N ALA A 148 16.51 4.36 -10.07
CA ALA A 148 17.60 3.41 -9.87
C ALA A 148 17.53 2.19 -10.83
N GLY A 149 16.47 2.05 -11.62
CA GLY A 149 16.30 0.96 -12.58
C GLY A 149 16.03 -0.38 -11.94
N LEU A 150 15.50 -0.44 -10.70
CA LEU A 150 15.13 -1.70 -10.08
C LEU A 150 14.03 -2.39 -10.90
N PRO A 151 14.17 -3.67 -11.27
CA PRO A 151 13.25 -4.34 -12.21
C PRO A 151 11.83 -4.44 -11.69
N ASP A 152 11.67 -4.46 -10.36
CA ASP A 152 10.40 -4.66 -9.67
C ASP A 152 9.87 -3.40 -8.97
N TRP A 153 10.29 -2.20 -9.39
CA TRP A 153 9.92 -0.93 -8.76
C TRP A 153 8.38 -0.72 -8.66
N GLN A 154 7.61 -1.26 -9.61
CA GLN A 154 6.14 -1.20 -9.62
C GLN A 154 5.53 -1.94 -8.44
N TYR A 155 6.23 -2.94 -7.90
CA TYR A 155 5.81 -3.81 -6.81
C TYR A 155 6.39 -3.42 -5.45
N THR A 156 6.99 -2.24 -5.33
CA THR A 156 7.65 -1.77 -4.09
C THR A 156 6.81 -1.99 -2.83
N PHE A 157 5.49 -1.89 -2.93
CA PHE A 157 4.55 -2.06 -1.80
C PHE A 157 3.58 -3.22 -2.00
N ASP A 158 3.87 -4.18 -2.88
CA ASP A 158 2.94 -5.28 -3.15
C ASP A 158 3.04 -6.36 -2.07
N CYS A 159 1.92 -6.63 -1.40
CA CYS A 159 1.80 -7.70 -0.41
C CYS A 159 1.48 -9.07 -1.02
N ARG A 160 1.09 -9.14 -2.30
CA ARG A 160 0.60 -10.36 -2.97
C ARG A 160 1.71 -11.19 -3.62
N ARG A 161 2.92 -10.67 -3.70
CA ARG A 161 4.11 -11.32 -4.29
C ARG A 161 4.94 -12.14 -3.31
N ARG A 162 4.41 -12.45 -2.14
CA ARG A 162 5.11 -13.22 -1.10
C ARG A 162 4.91 -14.71 -1.23
#